data_45203d721b0bb93b608297b8da1531ef
#
_entry.id   45203d721b0bb93b608297b8da1531ef
#
_cell.length_a   1.000
_cell.length_b   1.000
_cell.length_c   1.000
_cell.angle_alpha   90.00
_cell.angle_beta   90.00
_cell.angle_gamma   90.00
#
_symmetry.space_group_name_H-M   'P 1'
#
loop_
_entity.id
_entity.type
_entity.pdbx_description
1 polymer ?
#
loop_
_entity_poly.entity_id
_entity_poly.type
_entity_poly.pdbx_seq_one_letter_code
_entity_poly.pdbx_strand_id
1 'polypeptide(L)'
;VTLDYRIEPERCVACMACVRVCPSDAVAVAGERVRIVDDACTRCGACLPACPHEAVVASGDLERAVELAQGGAAALMLGVESAAYFHPAAAEQVVNACYAAGFRVVHRGVVGDELVAREYLRLWEDQGWGTLIRSTCPVVVRHVQERFPELVPYLAPVTTPLTAEARYLRALFGSEIPIVVAGVCLADASAAVDATITFAELAALFTRRGVRLEEQAGYFSRIPEERRRHFSTAGGLPFAPLIESWRSGRRVRTVRGLEGLAAIAQAVAVDRIDLGFVDILPCDDCLDHPLMGPTAELFRRRHIVEATE
;
A
#
# COMPACT_ATOMS: atom_id res chain seq x y z
N VAL A 1 11.88 1.56 -8.64
CA VAL A 1 11.82 0.71 -7.45
C VAL A 1 10.35 0.48 -7.10
N THR A 2 9.78 -0.64 -7.52
CA THR A 2 8.40 -1.07 -7.26
C THR A 2 8.41 -2.59 -7.13
N LEU A 3 7.35 -3.19 -6.54
CA LEU A 3 7.21 -4.64 -6.60
C LEU A 3 7.08 -5.10 -8.05
N ASP A 4 7.84 -6.13 -8.40
CA ASP A 4 7.75 -6.84 -9.67
C ASP A 4 6.75 -8.00 -9.55
N TYR A 5 5.77 -8.01 -10.44
CA TYR A 5 4.78 -9.09 -10.53
C TYR A 5 5.08 -9.92 -11.76
N ARG A 6 5.43 -11.19 -11.57
CA ARG A 6 5.78 -12.10 -12.66
C ARG A 6 5.10 -13.45 -12.55
N ILE A 7 5.11 -14.18 -13.64
CA ILE A 7 4.62 -15.56 -13.71
C ILE A 7 5.83 -16.48 -13.85
N GLU A 8 5.99 -17.41 -12.91
CA GLU A 8 7.03 -18.44 -12.94
C GLU A 8 6.65 -19.52 -13.97
N PRO A 9 7.42 -19.67 -15.07
CA PRO A 9 7.06 -20.58 -16.15
C PRO A 9 6.99 -22.05 -15.72
N GLU A 10 7.81 -22.44 -14.75
CA GLU A 10 7.91 -23.83 -14.26
C GLU A 10 6.66 -24.26 -13.49
N ARG A 11 5.91 -23.31 -12.94
CA ARG A 11 4.68 -23.54 -12.18
C ARG A 11 3.42 -23.23 -12.99
N CYS A 12 3.56 -22.50 -14.10
CA CYS A 12 2.45 -22.03 -14.90
C CYS A 12 1.95 -23.12 -15.87
N VAL A 13 0.70 -23.52 -15.74
CA VAL A 13 0.03 -24.46 -16.64
C VAL A 13 -0.92 -23.78 -17.64
N ALA A 14 -0.80 -22.47 -17.81
CA ALA A 14 -1.62 -21.67 -18.73
C ALA A 14 -3.14 -21.82 -18.52
N CYS A 15 -3.61 -21.94 -17.28
CA CYS A 15 -5.04 -22.11 -16.95
C CYS A 15 -5.88 -20.84 -17.13
N MET A 16 -5.28 -19.72 -17.45
CA MET A 16 -5.90 -18.40 -17.71
C MET A 16 -6.65 -17.79 -16.51
N ALA A 17 -6.46 -18.28 -15.29
CA ALA A 17 -7.13 -17.74 -14.11
C ALA A 17 -6.73 -16.28 -13.86
N CYS A 18 -5.42 -15.96 -13.95
CA CYS A 18 -4.89 -14.61 -13.82
C CYS A 18 -5.38 -13.63 -14.91
N VAL A 19 -5.63 -14.12 -16.13
CA VAL A 19 -6.20 -13.32 -17.23
C VAL A 19 -7.62 -12.87 -16.89
N ARG A 20 -8.44 -13.78 -16.37
CA ARG A 20 -9.87 -13.52 -16.09
C ARG A 20 -10.10 -12.51 -14.96
N VAL A 21 -9.15 -12.39 -14.04
CA VAL A 21 -9.28 -11.49 -12.86
C VAL A 21 -8.51 -10.18 -13.02
N CYS A 22 -7.77 -10.00 -14.11
CA CYS A 22 -6.96 -8.82 -14.31
C CYS A 22 -7.82 -7.62 -14.71
N PRO A 23 -7.97 -6.58 -13.85
CA PRO A 23 -8.84 -5.44 -14.15
C PRO A 23 -8.23 -4.50 -15.20
N SER A 24 -6.93 -4.60 -15.45
CA SER A 24 -6.20 -3.76 -16.41
C SER A 24 -5.79 -4.46 -17.69
N ASP A 25 -6.24 -5.71 -17.90
CA ASP A 25 -5.88 -6.57 -19.06
C ASP A 25 -4.35 -6.72 -19.25
N ALA A 26 -3.60 -6.64 -18.16
CA ALA A 26 -2.14 -6.65 -18.19
C ALA A 26 -1.53 -8.05 -18.36
N VAL A 27 -2.33 -9.10 -18.52
CA VAL A 27 -1.82 -10.46 -18.67
C VAL A 27 -1.90 -10.88 -20.14
N ALA A 28 -0.73 -10.94 -20.79
CA ALA A 28 -0.60 -11.36 -22.18
C ALA A 28 -0.41 -12.88 -22.31
N VAL A 29 -1.02 -13.44 -23.34
CA VAL A 29 -0.96 -14.86 -23.68
C VAL A 29 -0.38 -15.02 -25.08
N ALA A 30 0.68 -15.82 -25.22
CA ALA A 30 1.29 -16.14 -26.50
C ALA A 30 1.56 -17.66 -26.57
N GLY A 31 0.66 -18.39 -27.21
CA GLY A 31 0.64 -19.86 -27.17
C GLY A 31 0.42 -20.36 -25.75
N GLU A 32 1.33 -21.19 -25.24
CA GLU A 32 1.30 -21.70 -23.86
C GLU A 32 2.02 -20.78 -22.86
N ARG A 33 2.55 -19.64 -23.30
CA ARG A 33 3.26 -18.69 -22.44
C ARG A 33 2.33 -17.60 -21.98
N VAL A 34 2.27 -17.43 -20.66
CA VAL A 34 1.52 -16.37 -20.00
C VAL A 34 2.52 -15.45 -19.28
N ARG A 35 2.37 -14.15 -19.49
CA ARG A 35 3.25 -13.14 -18.86
C ARG A 35 2.48 -11.91 -18.45
N ILE A 36 2.95 -11.22 -17.44
CA ILE A 36 2.46 -9.90 -17.04
C ILE A 36 3.17 -8.84 -17.89
N VAL A 37 2.42 -7.85 -18.37
CA VAL A 37 2.92 -6.69 -19.10
C VAL A 37 3.04 -5.54 -18.11
N ASP A 38 4.28 -5.17 -17.76
CA ASP A 38 4.57 -4.21 -16.68
C ASP A 38 3.92 -2.85 -16.90
N ASP A 39 3.98 -2.33 -18.13
CA ASP A 39 3.41 -1.03 -18.46
C ASP A 39 1.89 -0.97 -18.29
N ALA A 40 1.20 -2.09 -18.48
CA ALA A 40 -0.24 -2.21 -18.29
C ALA A 40 -0.63 -2.68 -16.87
N CYS A 41 0.33 -3.20 -16.08
CA CYS A 41 0.06 -3.76 -14.77
C CYS A 41 -0.10 -2.67 -13.71
N THR A 42 -1.29 -2.53 -13.13
CA THR A 42 -1.55 -1.60 -12.01
C THR A 42 -1.02 -2.09 -10.66
N ARG A 43 -0.46 -3.29 -10.60
CA ARG A 43 0.07 -3.93 -9.38
C ARG A 43 -0.97 -4.11 -8.27
N CYS A 44 -2.24 -4.35 -8.65
CA CYS A 44 -3.33 -4.55 -7.70
C CYS A 44 -3.28 -5.90 -6.96
N GLY A 45 -2.48 -6.85 -7.42
CA GLY A 45 -2.31 -8.17 -6.81
C GLY A 45 -3.45 -9.17 -7.03
N ALA A 46 -4.54 -8.83 -7.73
CA ALA A 46 -5.69 -9.72 -7.91
C ALA A 46 -5.35 -11.09 -8.53
N CYS A 47 -4.28 -11.15 -9.32
CA CYS A 47 -3.81 -12.39 -9.96
C CYS A 47 -3.12 -13.37 -8.97
N LEU A 48 -2.63 -12.90 -7.82
CA LEU A 48 -1.95 -13.75 -6.82
C LEU A 48 -2.88 -14.84 -6.27
N PRO A 49 -4.01 -14.51 -5.60
CA PRO A 49 -4.90 -15.53 -5.04
C PRO A 49 -5.69 -16.29 -6.13
N ALA A 50 -5.77 -15.75 -7.33
CA ALA A 50 -6.47 -16.40 -8.44
C ALA A 50 -5.68 -17.55 -9.05
N CYS A 51 -4.36 -17.64 -8.82
CA CYS A 51 -3.52 -18.68 -9.38
C CYS A 51 -3.51 -19.94 -8.51
N PRO A 52 -4.19 -21.05 -8.89
CA PRO A 52 -4.23 -22.24 -8.08
C PRO A 52 -2.90 -23.01 -8.05
N HIS A 53 -1.95 -22.61 -8.90
CA HIS A 53 -0.61 -23.20 -9.00
C HIS A 53 0.45 -22.31 -8.35
N GLU A 54 0.04 -21.20 -7.71
CA GLU A 54 0.94 -20.22 -7.08
C GLU A 54 2.09 -19.80 -8.03
N ALA A 55 1.83 -19.78 -9.32
CA ALA A 55 2.81 -19.40 -10.34
C ALA A 55 2.97 -17.87 -10.44
N VAL A 56 1.99 -17.10 -9.95
CA VAL A 56 2.11 -15.64 -9.90
C VAL A 56 2.81 -15.27 -8.61
N VAL A 57 3.91 -14.51 -8.73
CA VAL A 57 4.71 -14.07 -7.58
C VAL A 57 4.90 -12.56 -7.63
N ALA A 58 5.05 -11.96 -6.46
CA ALA A 58 5.46 -10.56 -6.30
C ALA A 58 6.80 -10.53 -5.55
N SER A 59 7.75 -9.78 -6.05
CA SER A 59 9.05 -9.60 -5.44
C SER A 59 9.49 -8.15 -5.49
N GLY A 60 10.26 -7.77 -4.47
CA GLY A 60 10.89 -6.47 -4.39
C GLY A 60 12.40 -6.56 -4.66
N ASP A 61 13.11 -5.60 -4.10
CA ASP A 61 14.54 -5.39 -4.31
C ASP A 61 15.34 -5.86 -3.08
N LEU A 62 15.17 -7.16 -2.72
CA LEU A 62 15.74 -7.74 -1.52
C LEU A 62 17.26 -7.55 -1.44
N GLU A 63 17.99 -7.76 -2.54
CA GLU A 63 19.46 -7.64 -2.55
C GLU A 63 19.86 -6.20 -2.20
N ARG A 64 19.21 -5.22 -2.81
CA ARG A 64 19.44 -3.81 -2.52
C ARG A 64 19.09 -3.44 -1.09
N ALA A 65 17.99 -3.98 -0.56
CA ALA A 65 17.58 -3.74 0.83
C ALA A 65 18.60 -4.33 1.82
N VAL A 66 19.17 -5.52 1.53
CA VAL A 66 20.24 -6.12 2.33
C VAL A 66 21.51 -5.27 2.32
N GLU A 67 21.94 -4.78 1.16
CA GLU A 67 23.10 -3.88 1.04
C GLU A 67 22.90 -2.60 1.86
N LEU A 68 21.73 -1.97 1.74
CA LEU A 68 21.40 -0.73 2.45
C LEU A 68 21.36 -0.93 3.97
N ALA A 69 20.79 -2.05 4.44
CA ALA A 69 20.80 -2.41 5.85
C ALA A 69 22.22 -2.67 6.36
N GLN A 70 23.08 -3.36 5.57
CA GLN A 70 24.48 -3.58 5.91
C GLN A 70 25.28 -2.28 6.03
N GLY A 71 24.96 -1.28 5.20
CA GLY A 71 25.58 0.04 5.25
C GLY A 71 25.27 0.83 6.53
N GLY A 72 24.24 0.44 7.30
CA GLY A 72 23.93 1.01 8.62
C GLY A 72 23.45 2.45 8.62
N ALA A 73 23.15 3.04 7.45
CA ALA A 73 22.71 4.42 7.31
C ALA A 73 21.24 4.54 6.89
N ALA A 74 20.62 3.46 6.42
CA ALA A 74 19.30 3.46 5.83
C ALA A 74 18.18 3.59 6.87
N ALA A 75 17.11 4.29 6.49
CA ALA A 75 15.82 4.24 7.15
C ALA A 75 14.97 3.11 6.57
N LEU A 76 14.20 2.45 7.41
CA LEU A 76 13.14 1.52 7.00
C LEU A 76 11.77 2.15 7.28
N MET A 77 10.96 2.27 6.25
CA MET A 77 9.53 2.50 6.37
C MET A 77 8.83 1.14 6.46
N LEU A 78 8.23 0.85 7.60
CA LEU A 78 7.56 -0.40 7.88
C LEU A 78 6.04 -0.19 7.80
N GLY A 79 5.37 -0.86 6.87
CA GLY A 79 3.91 -0.80 6.77
C GLY A 79 3.25 -1.24 8.07
N VAL A 80 2.17 -0.58 8.46
CA VAL A 80 1.43 -0.87 9.70
C VAL A 80 0.86 -2.29 9.68
N GLU A 81 0.62 -2.84 8.51
CA GLU A 81 0.17 -4.21 8.26
C GLU A 81 1.17 -5.26 8.77
N SER A 82 2.44 -4.85 9.00
CA SER A 82 3.49 -5.72 9.55
C SER A 82 3.07 -6.35 10.89
N ALA A 83 2.32 -5.64 11.73
CA ALA A 83 1.82 -6.16 13.00
C ALA A 83 0.93 -7.40 12.80
N ALA A 84 0.07 -7.37 11.78
CA ALA A 84 -0.77 -8.51 11.44
C ALA A 84 0.00 -9.62 10.71
N TYR A 85 0.94 -9.25 9.81
CA TYR A 85 1.70 -10.22 9.05
C TYR A 85 2.63 -11.07 9.92
N PHE A 86 3.33 -10.44 10.86
CA PHE A 86 4.29 -11.13 11.75
C PHE A 86 3.65 -11.69 13.02
N HIS A 87 2.35 -11.54 13.24
CA HIS A 87 1.68 -12.14 14.38
C HIS A 87 1.97 -13.66 14.46
N PRO A 88 2.30 -14.24 15.66
CA PRO A 88 2.12 -13.69 17.00
C PRO A 88 3.28 -12.85 17.56
N ALA A 89 4.30 -12.53 16.78
CA ALA A 89 5.35 -11.64 17.27
C ALA A 89 4.75 -10.24 17.57
N ALA A 90 5.19 -9.65 18.67
CA ALA A 90 4.79 -8.30 19.02
C ALA A 90 5.38 -7.27 18.03
N ALA A 91 4.69 -6.15 17.81
CA ALA A 91 5.16 -5.08 16.93
C ALA A 91 6.56 -4.59 17.33
N GLU A 92 6.83 -4.54 18.64
CA GLU A 92 8.12 -4.18 19.22
C GLU A 92 9.25 -5.14 18.80
N GLN A 93 8.95 -6.44 18.75
CA GLN A 93 9.92 -7.45 18.28
C GLN A 93 10.28 -7.24 16.82
N VAL A 94 9.29 -6.93 15.98
CA VAL A 94 9.52 -6.64 14.55
C VAL A 94 10.38 -5.40 14.38
N VAL A 95 10.08 -4.32 15.09
CA VAL A 95 10.87 -3.08 15.06
C VAL A 95 12.30 -3.32 15.56
N ASN A 96 12.46 -4.06 16.66
CA ASN A 96 13.78 -4.40 17.19
C ASN A 96 14.58 -5.27 16.21
N ALA A 97 13.93 -6.22 15.53
CA ALA A 97 14.55 -7.04 14.48
C ALA A 97 15.05 -6.17 13.31
N CYS A 98 14.30 -5.15 12.92
CA CYS A 98 14.73 -4.21 11.89
C CYS A 98 16.00 -3.43 12.31
N TYR A 99 16.07 -2.97 13.57
CA TYR A 99 17.29 -2.34 14.09
C TYR A 99 18.46 -3.34 14.17
N ALA A 100 18.23 -4.56 14.64
CA ALA A 100 19.24 -5.61 14.69
C ALA A 100 19.74 -6.01 13.29
N ALA A 101 18.89 -5.94 12.27
CA ALA A 101 19.23 -6.18 10.88
C ALA A 101 20.12 -5.09 10.27
N GLY A 102 20.25 -3.91 10.90
CA GLY A 102 21.17 -2.85 10.54
C GLY A 102 20.54 -1.54 10.09
N PHE A 103 19.23 -1.40 10.11
CA PHE A 103 18.58 -0.11 9.82
C PHE A 103 18.87 0.92 10.90
N ARG A 104 19.18 2.15 10.49
CA ARG A 104 19.47 3.27 11.39
C ARG A 104 18.20 3.81 12.05
N VAL A 105 17.13 3.89 11.27
CA VAL A 105 15.82 4.42 11.66
C VAL A 105 14.76 3.41 11.21
N VAL A 106 13.76 3.16 12.04
CA VAL A 106 12.59 2.37 11.70
C VAL A 106 11.35 3.22 11.93
N HIS A 107 10.56 3.40 10.91
CA HIS A 107 9.34 4.22 10.92
C HIS A 107 8.14 3.38 10.48
N ARG A 108 7.02 3.45 11.21
CA ARG A 108 5.84 2.60 10.96
C ARG A 108 4.84 3.19 9.93
N GLY A 109 5.21 4.27 9.24
CA GLY A 109 4.36 4.85 8.19
C GLY A 109 3.16 5.67 8.68
N VAL A 110 3.03 5.89 9.98
CA VAL A 110 1.88 6.60 10.58
C VAL A 110 1.87 8.09 10.24
N VAL A 111 3.05 8.72 10.15
CA VAL A 111 3.16 10.17 9.90
C VAL A 111 2.68 10.53 8.51
N GLY A 112 2.98 9.69 7.52
CA GLY A 112 2.49 9.87 6.15
C GLY A 112 0.97 9.83 6.06
N ASP A 113 0.33 8.87 6.76
CA ASP A 113 -1.13 8.78 6.86
C ASP A 113 -1.72 10.05 7.49
N GLU A 114 -1.14 10.54 8.61
CA GLU A 114 -1.59 11.74 9.30
C GLU A 114 -1.44 13.02 8.46
N LEU A 115 -0.32 13.15 7.73
CA LEU A 115 -0.09 14.29 6.82
C LEU A 115 -1.12 14.32 5.70
N VAL A 116 -1.37 13.17 5.09
CA VAL A 116 -2.35 13.02 3.99
C VAL A 116 -3.78 13.24 4.51
N ALA A 117 -4.12 12.66 5.66
CA ALA A 117 -5.44 12.87 6.28
C ALA A 117 -5.71 14.34 6.59
N ARG A 118 -4.69 15.08 7.06
CA ARG A 118 -4.79 16.52 7.29
C ARG A 118 -5.10 17.29 6.01
N GLU A 119 -4.48 16.90 4.90
CA GLU A 119 -4.75 17.52 3.61
C GLU A 119 -6.16 17.20 3.10
N TYR A 120 -6.66 15.99 3.32
CA TYR A 120 -8.06 15.65 3.04
C TYR A 120 -9.04 16.45 3.90
N LEU A 121 -8.74 16.69 5.18
CA LEU A 121 -9.57 17.57 6.02
C LEU A 121 -9.62 18.99 5.45
N ARG A 122 -8.48 19.53 5.01
CA ARG A 122 -8.43 20.86 4.38
C ARG A 122 -9.26 20.90 3.09
N LEU A 123 -9.13 19.90 2.24
CA LEU A 123 -9.98 19.78 1.04
C LEU A 123 -11.47 19.65 1.39
N TRP A 124 -11.77 18.93 2.48
CA TRP A 124 -13.16 18.75 2.96
C TRP A 124 -13.79 20.05 3.44
N GLU A 125 -13.02 20.92 4.07
CA GLU A 125 -13.45 22.25 4.50
C GLU A 125 -13.68 23.19 3.32
N ASP A 126 -12.94 23.02 2.23
CA ASP A 126 -13.13 23.72 0.96
C ASP A 126 -14.42 23.25 0.29
N GLN A 127 -15.41 24.12 0.20
CA GLN A 127 -16.74 23.80 -0.36
C GLN A 127 -16.82 23.95 -1.88
N GLY A 128 -15.72 24.30 -2.55
CA GLY A 128 -15.67 24.59 -3.98
C GLY A 128 -15.70 23.37 -4.91
N TRP A 129 -15.52 22.15 -4.39
CA TRP A 129 -15.51 20.93 -5.19
C TRP A 129 -16.87 20.21 -5.21
N GLY A 130 -17.27 19.69 -6.38
CA GLY A 130 -18.45 18.86 -6.52
C GLY A 130 -18.13 17.37 -6.28
N THR A 131 -17.50 16.72 -7.26
CA THR A 131 -17.01 15.33 -7.11
C THR A 131 -15.52 15.32 -6.78
N LEU A 132 -15.12 14.54 -5.78
CA LEU A 132 -13.72 14.33 -5.39
C LEU A 132 -13.46 12.83 -5.19
N ILE A 133 -12.57 12.26 -6.00
CA ILE A 133 -12.21 10.83 -5.95
C ILE A 133 -10.96 10.65 -5.09
N ARG A 134 -10.97 9.71 -4.17
CA ARG A 134 -9.81 9.35 -3.34
C ARG A 134 -8.62 8.97 -4.22
N SER A 135 -7.45 9.56 -3.97
CA SER A 135 -6.20 9.37 -4.72
C SER A 135 -5.05 8.78 -3.90
N THR A 136 -5.30 8.38 -2.65
CA THR A 136 -4.24 7.80 -1.80
C THR A 136 -3.82 6.39 -2.19
N CYS A 137 -4.66 5.67 -2.96
CA CYS A 137 -4.34 4.36 -3.47
C CYS A 137 -3.67 4.49 -4.86
N PRO A 138 -2.38 4.14 -5.00
CA PRO A 138 -1.67 4.28 -6.28
C PRO A 138 -2.25 3.38 -7.37
N VAL A 139 -2.84 2.25 -7.02
CA VAL A 139 -3.52 1.34 -7.95
C VAL A 139 -4.72 2.02 -8.59
N VAL A 140 -5.54 2.72 -7.79
CA VAL A 140 -6.71 3.48 -8.29
C VAL A 140 -6.24 4.61 -9.21
N VAL A 141 -5.26 5.39 -8.77
CA VAL A 141 -4.72 6.53 -9.55
C VAL A 141 -4.22 6.05 -10.91
N ARG A 142 -3.39 4.99 -10.92
CA ARG A 142 -2.84 4.44 -12.15
C ARG A 142 -3.95 3.90 -13.06
N HIS A 143 -4.91 3.17 -12.52
CA HIS A 143 -6.02 2.64 -13.31
C HIS A 143 -6.90 3.75 -13.90
N VAL A 144 -7.15 4.83 -13.15
CA VAL A 144 -7.85 6.02 -13.66
C VAL A 144 -7.06 6.67 -14.79
N GLN A 145 -5.77 6.90 -14.61
CA GLN A 145 -4.92 7.53 -15.64
C GLN A 145 -4.86 6.75 -16.94
N GLU A 146 -4.84 5.42 -16.87
CA GLU A 146 -4.71 4.54 -18.04
C GLU A 146 -6.05 4.23 -18.73
N ARG A 147 -7.13 4.07 -17.96
CA ARG A 147 -8.40 3.54 -18.50
C ARG A 147 -9.56 4.55 -18.45
N PHE A 148 -9.48 5.57 -17.61
CA PHE A 148 -10.52 6.58 -17.40
C PHE A 148 -9.91 7.99 -17.30
N PRO A 149 -9.16 8.47 -18.33
CA PRO A 149 -8.47 9.75 -18.26
C PRO A 149 -9.41 10.94 -18.02
N GLU A 150 -10.70 10.81 -18.36
CA GLU A 150 -11.74 11.78 -18.06
C GLU A 150 -12.01 11.96 -16.56
N LEU A 151 -11.61 11.01 -15.72
CA LEU A 151 -11.72 11.09 -14.26
C LEU A 151 -10.50 11.74 -13.59
N VAL A 152 -9.39 11.93 -14.31
CA VAL A 152 -8.18 12.55 -13.74
C VAL A 152 -8.43 13.91 -13.07
N PRO A 153 -9.25 14.83 -13.64
CA PRO A 153 -9.56 16.11 -13.00
C PRO A 153 -10.31 16.00 -11.66
N TYR A 154 -10.89 14.85 -11.37
CA TYR A 154 -11.66 14.60 -10.16
C TYR A 154 -10.86 13.86 -9.07
N LEU A 155 -9.63 13.41 -9.38
CA LEU A 155 -8.73 12.85 -8.37
C LEU A 155 -8.35 13.94 -7.36
N ALA A 156 -8.42 13.62 -6.08
CA ALA A 156 -7.96 14.54 -5.04
C ALA A 156 -6.48 14.90 -5.27
N PRO A 157 -6.10 16.18 -5.20
CA PRO A 157 -4.73 16.63 -5.43
C PRO A 157 -3.83 16.36 -4.22
N VAL A 158 -3.81 15.12 -3.77
CA VAL A 158 -3.10 14.67 -2.56
C VAL A 158 -2.12 13.57 -2.94
N THR A 159 -0.91 13.62 -2.38
CA THR A 159 0.09 12.56 -2.58
C THR A 159 -0.26 11.29 -1.78
N THR A 160 0.40 10.17 -2.10
CA THR A 160 0.23 8.94 -1.33
C THR A 160 0.87 9.06 0.07
N PRO A 161 0.35 8.35 1.10
CA PRO A 161 0.97 8.32 2.43
C PRO A 161 2.44 7.90 2.39
N LEU A 162 2.79 6.92 1.58
CA LEU A 162 4.18 6.47 1.40
C LEU A 162 5.08 7.61 0.92
N THR A 163 4.66 8.37 -0.09
CA THR A 163 5.43 9.51 -0.60
C THR A 163 5.54 10.64 0.43
N ALA A 164 4.46 10.90 1.18
CA ALA A 164 4.47 11.88 2.26
C ALA A 164 5.45 11.50 3.37
N GLU A 165 5.45 10.22 3.80
CA GLU A 165 6.35 9.66 4.79
C GLU A 165 7.81 9.75 4.36
N ALA A 166 8.13 9.34 3.11
CA ALA A 166 9.49 9.41 2.59
C ALA A 166 10.03 10.85 2.54
N ARG A 167 9.19 11.82 2.16
CA ARG A 167 9.55 13.24 2.21
C ARG A 167 9.79 13.73 3.63
N TYR A 168 8.96 13.29 4.58
CA TYR A 168 9.12 13.60 5.99
C TYR A 168 10.45 13.05 6.52
N LEU A 169 10.79 11.80 6.26
CA LEU A 169 12.05 11.19 6.67
C LEU A 169 13.27 11.93 6.10
N ARG A 170 13.22 12.31 4.81
CA ARG A 170 14.30 13.11 4.21
C ARG A 170 14.43 14.49 4.78
N ALA A 171 13.33 15.12 5.14
CA ALA A 171 13.36 16.43 5.83
C ALA A 171 13.95 16.33 7.24
N LEU A 172 13.73 15.21 7.94
CA LEU A 172 14.18 15.01 9.32
C LEU A 172 15.62 14.51 9.42
N PHE A 173 16.02 13.56 8.56
CA PHE A 173 17.32 12.88 8.65
C PHE A 173 18.31 13.24 7.54
N GLY A 174 17.94 14.14 6.62
CA GLY A 174 18.74 14.60 5.51
C GLY A 174 18.26 14.08 4.16
N SER A 175 18.42 14.88 3.09
CA SER A 175 17.92 14.59 1.75
C SER A 175 18.46 13.28 1.16
N GLU A 176 19.65 12.88 1.56
CA GLU A 176 20.39 11.74 1.01
C GLU A 176 20.23 10.46 1.84
N ILE A 177 19.38 10.46 2.88
CA ILE A 177 19.15 9.22 3.64
C ILE A 177 18.57 8.14 2.73
N PRO A 178 19.21 6.97 2.62
CA PRO A 178 18.62 5.86 1.88
C PRO A 178 17.35 5.37 2.58
N ILE A 179 16.30 5.14 1.83
CA ILE A 179 15.00 4.69 2.36
C ILE A 179 14.64 3.35 1.73
N VAL A 180 14.45 2.35 2.59
CA VAL A 180 13.85 1.06 2.24
C VAL A 180 12.40 1.08 2.72
N VAL A 181 11.48 0.56 1.92
CA VAL A 181 10.09 0.35 2.37
C VAL A 181 9.76 -1.14 2.37
N ALA A 182 9.18 -1.62 3.46
CA ALA A 182 8.61 -2.96 3.58
C ALA A 182 7.09 -2.85 3.74
N GLY A 183 6.35 -3.47 2.82
CA GLY A 183 4.89 -3.36 2.82
C GLY A 183 4.23 -4.23 1.75
N VAL A 184 2.96 -3.96 1.50
CA VAL A 184 2.14 -4.75 0.56
C VAL A 184 1.74 -3.96 -0.69
N CYS A 185 1.34 -2.72 -0.57
CA CYS A 185 0.84 -1.90 -1.68
C CYS A 185 1.87 -0.83 -2.09
N LEU A 186 2.91 -1.23 -2.82
CA LEU A 186 4.06 -0.41 -3.16
C LEU A 186 4.07 0.01 -4.64
N ALA A 187 2.89 0.19 -5.24
CA ALA A 187 2.76 0.48 -6.68
C ALA A 187 3.34 1.83 -7.10
N ASP A 188 3.53 2.78 -6.17
CA ASP A 188 4.03 4.15 -6.43
C ASP A 188 5.28 4.51 -5.62
N ALA A 189 6.07 3.52 -5.25
CA ALA A 189 7.25 3.75 -4.41
C ALA A 189 8.45 4.34 -5.16
N SER A 190 8.51 4.20 -6.49
CA SER A 190 9.72 4.34 -7.30
C SER A 190 10.43 5.69 -7.26
N ALA A 191 9.72 6.78 -7.02
CA ALA A 191 10.29 8.13 -6.99
C ALA A 191 10.71 8.60 -5.58
N ALA A 192 10.27 7.89 -4.54
CA ALA A 192 10.41 8.36 -3.17
C ALA A 192 11.38 7.52 -2.33
N VAL A 193 11.72 6.30 -2.75
CA VAL A 193 12.52 5.35 -1.94
C VAL A 193 13.59 4.65 -2.77
N ASP A 194 14.57 4.06 -2.10
CA ASP A 194 15.76 3.46 -2.72
C ASP A 194 15.65 1.94 -2.88
N ALA A 195 14.76 1.28 -2.14
CA ALA A 195 14.39 -0.12 -2.31
C ALA A 195 12.98 -0.40 -1.77
N THR A 196 12.29 -1.37 -2.36
CA THR A 196 11.00 -1.88 -1.90
C THR A 196 11.07 -3.37 -1.65
N ILE A 197 10.52 -3.85 -0.55
CA ILE A 197 10.44 -5.28 -0.24
C ILE A 197 9.07 -5.65 0.32
N THR A 198 8.65 -6.88 0.07
CA THR A 198 7.49 -7.48 0.73
C THR A 198 7.82 -7.86 2.18
N PHE A 199 6.82 -8.16 3.00
CA PHE A 199 7.06 -8.68 4.35
C PHE A 199 7.72 -10.06 4.35
N ALA A 200 7.47 -10.90 3.32
CA ALA A 200 8.18 -12.16 3.15
C ALA A 200 9.69 -11.94 2.90
N GLU A 201 10.02 -10.92 2.09
CA GLU A 201 11.41 -10.54 1.85
C GLU A 201 12.05 -9.88 3.07
N LEU A 202 11.28 -9.14 3.89
CA LEU A 202 11.78 -8.64 5.18
C LEU A 202 12.14 -9.79 6.12
N ALA A 203 11.32 -10.85 6.20
CA ALA A 203 11.66 -12.05 6.95
C ALA A 203 12.92 -12.75 6.40
N ALA A 204 13.06 -12.82 5.07
CA ALA A 204 14.27 -13.32 4.43
C ALA A 204 15.51 -12.46 4.72
N LEU A 205 15.35 -11.13 4.77
CA LEU A 205 16.39 -10.18 5.18
C LEU A 205 16.84 -10.46 6.62
N PHE A 206 15.93 -10.66 7.55
CA PHE A 206 16.25 -11.04 8.93
C PHE A 206 17.11 -12.31 8.95
N THR A 207 16.68 -13.35 8.24
CA THR A 207 17.43 -14.61 8.12
C THR A 207 18.85 -14.40 7.58
N ARG A 208 19.00 -13.63 6.51
CA ARG A 208 20.32 -13.32 5.91
C ARG A 208 21.22 -12.51 6.84
N ARG A 209 20.61 -11.70 7.72
CA ARG A 209 21.33 -10.90 8.72
C ARG A 209 21.58 -11.65 10.03
N GLY A 210 21.16 -12.91 10.14
CA GLY A 210 21.27 -13.71 11.35
C GLY A 210 20.38 -13.21 12.49
N VAL A 211 19.30 -12.50 12.18
CA VAL A 211 18.35 -11.95 13.15
C VAL A 211 17.19 -12.92 13.31
N ARG A 212 16.91 -13.30 14.56
CA ARG A 212 15.78 -14.15 14.91
C ARG A 212 14.72 -13.31 15.61
N LEU A 213 13.50 -13.34 15.07
CA LEU A 213 12.42 -12.48 15.52
C LEU A 213 11.99 -12.82 16.95
N GLU A 214 11.91 -14.12 17.27
CA GLU A 214 11.54 -14.64 18.58
C GLU A 214 12.54 -14.31 19.70
N GLU A 215 13.77 -13.95 19.35
CA GLU A 215 14.80 -13.56 20.32
C GLU A 215 14.79 -12.04 20.62
N GLN A 216 13.96 -11.30 19.89
CA GLN A 216 13.87 -9.85 20.11
C GLN A 216 13.03 -9.51 21.33
N ALA A 217 13.39 -8.41 22.00
CA ALA A 217 12.65 -7.95 23.16
C ALA A 217 11.20 -7.57 22.81
N GLY A 218 10.24 -7.94 23.65
CA GLY A 218 8.82 -7.57 23.52
C GLY A 218 8.52 -6.13 24.01
N TYR A 219 9.54 -5.26 24.02
CA TYR A 219 9.44 -3.83 24.30
C TYR A 219 10.39 -3.08 23.36
N PHE A 220 10.15 -1.82 23.08
CA PHE A 220 11.02 -1.05 22.21
C PHE A 220 12.41 -0.85 22.84
N SER A 221 13.45 -1.37 22.21
CA SER A 221 14.86 -1.12 22.58
C SER A 221 15.29 0.31 22.24
N ARG A 222 14.64 0.91 21.24
CA ARG A 222 14.71 2.33 20.89
C ARG A 222 13.29 2.85 20.77
N ILE A 223 13.01 4.03 21.33
CA ILE A 223 11.70 4.65 21.21
C ILE A 223 11.51 5.07 19.75
N PRO A 224 10.50 4.55 19.04
CA PRO A 224 10.21 4.99 17.69
C PRO A 224 9.84 6.48 17.69
N GLU A 225 10.32 7.22 16.68
CA GLU A 225 9.98 8.64 16.53
C GLU A 225 8.58 8.86 15.97
N GLU A 226 7.88 7.81 15.64
CA GLU A 226 6.51 7.86 15.15
C GLU A 226 5.51 8.19 16.26
N ARG A 227 4.43 8.83 15.85
CA ARG A 227 3.30 9.15 16.73
C ARG A 227 2.17 8.15 16.51
N ARG A 228 1.29 8.03 17.51
CA ARG A 228 0.03 7.31 17.36
C ARG A 228 -0.87 8.05 16.38
N ARG A 229 -1.74 7.29 15.69
CA ARG A 229 -2.79 7.89 14.87
C ARG A 229 -3.77 8.66 15.74
N HIS A 230 -4.08 9.87 15.32
CA HIS A 230 -4.99 10.75 16.00
C HIS A 230 -6.28 10.98 15.22
N PHE A 231 -6.20 11.01 13.88
CA PHE A 231 -7.33 11.35 13.03
C PHE A 231 -7.31 10.66 11.65
N SER A 232 -6.37 9.75 11.40
CA SER A 232 -6.29 8.99 10.15
C SER A 232 -6.60 7.50 10.30
N THR A 233 -7.16 6.92 9.24
CA THR A 233 -7.19 5.47 9.05
C THR A 233 -5.94 5.02 8.29
N ALA A 234 -5.65 3.71 8.25
CA ALA A 234 -4.67 3.15 7.34
C ALA A 234 -4.97 3.59 5.89
N GLY A 235 -3.92 4.06 5.18
CA GLY A 235 -4.06 4.64 3.84
C GLY A 235 -4.50 6.10 3.82
N GLY A 236 -4.35 6.83 4.94
CA GLY A 236 -4.42 8.29 5.01
C GLY A 236 -5.81 8.91 4.81
N LEU A 237 -6.90 8.18 5.10
CA LEU A 237 -8.22 8.79 5.11
C LEU A 237 -8.57 9.28 6.52
N PRO A 238 -9.05 10.53 6.71
CA PRO A 238 -9.41 11.01 8.04
C PRO A 238 -10.69 10.36 8.56
N PHE A 239 -10.75 10.10 9.88
CA PHE A 239 -11.96 9.59 10.53
C PHE A 239 -13.13 10.59 10.51
N ALA A 240 -12.84 11.87 10.71
CA ALA A 240 -13.84 12.90 10.89
C ALA A 240 -14.84 13.05 9.73
N PRO A 241 -14.44 13.03 8.44
CA PRO A 241 -15.39 13.18 7.35
C PRO A 241 -16.40 12.06 7.25
N LEU A 242 -16.06 10.85 7.67
CA LEU A 242 -17.01 9.73 7.69
C LEU A 242 -18.12 9.98 8.72
N ILE A 243 -17.78 10.62 9.84
CA ILE A 243 -18.76 10.98 10.90
C ILE A 243 -19.48 12.27 10.53
N GLU A 244 -18.80 13.24 9.94
CA GLU A 244 -19.32 14.56 9.65
C GLU A 244 -20.13 14.63 8.35
N SER A 245 -19.88 13.72 7.39
CA SER A 245 -20.74 13.54 6.21
C SER A 245 -22.20 13.30 6.61
N TRP A 246 -22.39 12.62 7.72
CA TRP A 246 -23.71 12.36 8.31
C TRP A 246 -24.37 13.62 8.87
N ARG A 247 -23.58 14.56 9.38
CA ARG A 247 -24.06 15.82 9.98
C ARG A 247 -24.22 16.97 8.99
N SER A 248 -23.35 17.02 7.97
CA SER A 248 -23.28 18.13 7.01
C SER A 248 -24.08 17.90 5.72
N GLY A 249 -24.69 16.72 5.56
CA GLY A 249 -25.41 16.34 4.33
C GLY A 249 -24.50 16.13 3.11
N ARG A 250 -23.19 16.18 3.25
CA ARG A 250 -22.24 15.88 2.17
C ARG A 250 -22.24 14.38 1.88
N ARG A 251 -22.23 14.05 0.61
CA ARG A 251 -22.29 12.64 0.18
C ARG A 251 -20.91 12.02 0.19
N VAL A 252 -20.74 10.91 0.92
CA VAL A 252 -19.61 10.00 0.80
C VAL A 252 -20.10 8.69 0.19
N ARG A 253 -19.41 8.22 -0.84
CA ARG A 253 -19.70 6.95 -1.52
C ARG A 253 -18.50 6.04 -1.42
N THR A 254 -18.71 4.90 -0.80
CA THR A 254 -17.69 3.87 -0.70
C THR A 254 -17.84 2.87 -1.84
N VAL A 255 -16.78 2.66 -2.59
CA VAL A 255 -16.70 1.74 -3.72
C VAL A 255 -15.53 0.78 -3.50
N ARG A 256 -15.76 -0.51 -3.65
CA ARG A 256 -14.74 -1.54 -3.57
C ARG A 256 -14.68 -2.28 -4.91
N GLY A 257 -13.45 -2.55 -5.36
CA GLY A 257 -13.22 -3.04 -6.71
C GLY A 257 -13.03 -1.90 -7.74
N LEU A 258 -12.24 -2.15 -8.75
CA LEU A 258 -11.96 -1.18 -9.83
C LEU A 258 -13.08 -1.14 -10.89
N GLU A 259 -13.94 -2.13 -10.95
CA GLU A 259 -15.08 -2.23 -11.85
C GLU A 259 -16.08 -1.10 -11.65
N GLY A 260 -16.15 -0.52 -10.44
CA GLY A 260 -16.99 0.64 -10.16
C GLY A 260 -16.58 1.92 -10.89
N LEU A 261 -15.34 2.02 -11.40
CA LEU A 261 -14.85 3.21 -12.10
C LEU A 261 -15.61 3.51 -13.39
N ALA A 262 -16.06 2.50 -14.12
CA ALA A 262 -16.85 2.70 -15.34
C ALA A 262 -18.18 3.42 -15.03
N ALA A 263 -18.86 3.04 -13.95
CA ALA A 263 -20.12 3.69 -13.53
C ALA A 263 -19.85 5.12 -13.00
N ILE A 264 -18.74 5.34 -12.32
CA ILE A 264 -18.31 6.68 -11.86
C ILE A 264 -18.02 7.58 -13.07
N ALA A 265 -17.29 7.08 -14.08
CA ALA A 265 -17.00 7.82 -15.30
C ALA A 265 -18.29 8.21 -16.05
N GLN A 266 -19.21 7.27 -16.21
CA GLN A 266 -20.52 7.57 -16.81
C GLN A 266 -21.24 8.68 -16.03
N ALA A 267 -21.38 8.53 -14.71
CA ALA A 267 -22.10 9.50 -13.88
C ALA A 267 -21.46 10.89 -13.90
N VAL A 268 -20.15 10.98 -13.75
CA VAL A 268 -19.43 12.27 -13.57
C VAL A 268 -19.14 12.95 -14.90
N ALA A 269 -18.55 12.21 -15.86
CA ALA A 269 -18.07 12.81 -17.10
C ALA A 269 -19.19 12.96 -18.16
N VAL A 270 -20.15 12.03 -18.20
CA VAL A 270 -21.24 12.02 -19.19
C VAL A 270 -22.49 12.67 -18.63
N ASP A 271 -23.01 12.16 -17.52
CA ASP A 271 -24.28 12.58 -16.95
C ASP A 271 -24.18 13.86 -16.10
N ARG A 272 -22.95 14.33 -15.83
CA ARG A 272 -22.64 15.54 -15.05
C ARG A 272 -23.23 15.52 -13.63
N ILE A 273 -23.29 14.34 -13.04
CA ILE A 273 -23.78 14.12 -11.67
C ILE A 273 -22.67 14.43 -10.68
N ASP A 274 -22.98 15.25 -9.69
CA ASP A 274 -22.12 15.45 -8.52
C ASP A 274 -22.26 14.25 -7.58
N LEU A 275 -21.19 13.50 -7.41
CA LEU A 275 -21.11 12.32 -6.54
C LEU A 275 -20.68 12.65 -5.11
N GLY A 276 -20.15 13.84 -4.85
CA GLY A 276 -19.48 14.14 -3.59
C GLY A 276 -18.14 13.43 -3.46
N PHE A 277 -17.76 13.03 -2.25
CA PHE A 277 -16.51 12.30 -2.04
C PHE A 277 -16.69 10.81 -2.39
N VAL A 278 -15.83 10.31 -3.25
CA VAL A 278 -15.80 8.90 -3.68
C VAL A 278 -14.57 8.21 -3.06
N ASP A 279 -14.83 7.40 -2.03
CA ASP A 279 -13.83 6.53 -1.39
C ASP A 279 -13.75 5.20 -2.15
N ILE A 280 -12.85 5.11 -3.12
CA ILE A 280 -12.64 3.91 -3.93
C ILE A 280 -11.30 3.25 -3.64
N LEU A 281 -11.34 1.93 -3.47
CA LEU A 281 -10.18 1.06 -3.31
C LEU A 281 -10.37 -0.24 -4.13
N PRO A 282 -9.28 -0.87 -4.61
CA PRO A 282 -9.35 -2.17 -5.29
C PRO A 282 -9.68 -3.34 -4.35
N CYS A 283 -9.41 -3.20 -3.06
CA CYS A 283 -9.63 -4.15 -1.98
C CYS A 283 -10.43 -3.49 -0.84
N ASP A 284 -10.84 -4.24 0.18
CA ASP A 284 -11.61 -3.69 1.30
C ASP A 284 -10.84 -2.61 2.07
N ASP A 285 -9.55 -2.89 2.35
CA ASP A 285 -8.55 -1.95 2.86
C ASP A 285 -7.14 -2.49 2.61
N CYS A 286 -6.09 -1.80 3.11
CA CYS A 286 -4.70 -2.25 2.92
C CYS A 286 -4.41 -3.59 3.60
N LEU A 287 -5.15 -3.96 4.66
CA LEU A 287 -5.04 -5.26 5.34
C LEU A 287 -5.66 -6.41 4.53
N ASP A 288 -6.49 -6.11 3.54
CA ASP A 288 -7.06 -7.09 2.61
C ASP A 288 -6.24 -7.25 1.32
N HIS A 289 -5.07 -6.64 1.25
CA HIS A 289 -4.20 -6.80 0.10
C HIS A 289 -3.78 -8.27 -0.08
N PRO A 290 -3.77 -8.83 -1.32
CA PRO A 290 -3.46 -10.24 -1.57
C PRO A 290 -2.15 -10.75 -0.98
N LEU A 291 -1.14 -9.90 -0.81
CA LEU A 291 0.13 -10.27 -0.15
C LEU A 291 0.02 -10.46 1.37
N MET A 292 -1.11 -10.12 1.97
CA MET A 292 -1.40 -10.38 3.39
C MET A 292 -1.98 -11.78 3.64
N GLY A 293 -2.37 -12.49 2.60
CA GLY A 293 -3.01 -13.78 2.70
C GLY A 293 -4.54 -13.75 2.48
N PRO A 294 -5.27 -14.81 2.83
CA PRO A 294 -6.69 -14.96 2.50
C PRO A 294 -7.58 -13.89 3.14
N THR A 295 -8.55 -13.37 2.38
CA THR A 295 -9.56 -12.38 2.86
C THR A 295 -10.36 -12.91 4.08
N ALA A 296 -10.52 -14.22 4.22
CA ALA A 296 -11.18 -14.83 5.39
C ALA A 296 -10.54 -14.43 6.73
N GLU A 297 -9.27 -14.01 6.74
CA GLU A 297 -8.57 -13.57 7.95
C GLU A 297 -8.59 -12.04 8.16
N LEU A 298 -9.26 -11.28 7.31
CA LEU A 298 -9.27 -9.82 7.33
C LEU A 298 -9.67 -9.24 8.70
N PHE A 299 -10.74 -9.75 9.31
CA PHE A 299 -11.20 -9.26 10.62
C PHE A 299 -10.19 -9.53 11.73
N ARG A 300 -9.48 -10.67 11.66
CA ARG A 300 -8.40 -10.97 12.60
C ARG A 300 -7.24 -9.98 12.42
N ARG A 301 -6.85 -9.70 11.19
CA ARG A 301 -5.78 -8.72 10.89
C ARG A 301 -6.14 -7.31 11.36
N ARG A 302 -7.38 -6.87 11.14
CA ARG A 302 -7.89 -5.58 11.64
C ARG A 302 -7.79 -5.51 13.16
N HIS A 303 -8.27 -6.53 13.86
CA HIS A 303 -8.21 -6.59 15.32
C HIS A 303 -6.77 -6.53 15.85
N ILE A 304 -5.82 -7.22 15.22
CA ILE A 304 -4.41 -7.19 15.62
C ILE A 304 -3.83 -5.78 15.44
N VAL A 305 -4.07 -5.12 14.33
CA VAL A 305 -3.57 -3.77 14.08
C VAL A 305 -4.17 -2.76 15.06
N GLU A 306 -5.50 -2.79 15.24
CA GLU A 306 -6.20 -1.92 16.20
C GLU A 306 -5.68 -2.07 17.63
N ALA A 307 -5.29 -3.29 18.04
CA ALA A 307 -4.74 -3.56 19.37
C ALA A 307 -3.29 -3.03 19.54
N THR A 308 -2.60 -2.70 18.44
CA THR A 308 -1.21 -2.21 18.45
C THR A 308 -1.10 -0.69 18.22
N GLU A 309 -2.20 -0.04 17.87
CA GLU A 309 -2.32 1.43 17.73
C GLU A 309 -2.70 2.10 19.07
#